data_603340def1a67395181cb51d07e5a818
#
_entry.id   603340def1a67395181cb51d07e5a818
#
_cell.length_a   1.000
_cell.length_b   1.000
_cell.length_c   1.000
_cell.angle_alpha   90.00
_cell.angle_beta   90.00
_cell.angle_gamma   90.00
#
_symmetry.space_group_name_H-M   'P 1'
#
loop_
_entity.id
_entity.type
_entity.pdbx_description
1 polymer ?
#
loop_
_entity_poly.entity_id
_entity_poly.type
_entity_poly.pdbx_seq_one_letter_code
_entity_poly.pdbx_strand_id
1 'polypeptide(L)'
;MKKLFAMLLAVAMVFSLAACGGNPSGENSQPPVNGGNEESAEPSQAPSEAPSEALPAPGSNPADDIPDTMTSADSKYQVAFITDVGQLKDKSFNQGTFDGVKLYAAANGKSYKYYQPANGDAATDDDRYDAMKAAVEGGAEVVVCAGFMQEAALKKAAAEFPDVPFVFIDGYPIGLDNVAGISFQEEQSGYLAGYAVVKEGYEKLGFTGGGGGQNPACCRFGYGFVQGANDAAKELGKTVDMNYSWQYGANFQASPELQTMMNGWYSNGTEIVFACGGSMFNSVVAAAAANDGLVVGVDVDQSAQSDTVVTSAMKGLAA
;
A
#
# COMPACT_ATOMS: atom_id res chain seq x y z
N MET A 1 -10.30 -55.98 2.77
CA MET A 1 -9.63 -56.76 1.69
C MET A 1 -8.92 -55.77 0.76
N LYS A 2 -7.62 -56.05 0.58
CA LYS A 2 -6.68 -55.56 -0.49
C LYS A 2 -6.32 -54.05 -0.43
N LYS A 3 -5.19 -53.62 0.10
CA LYS A 3 -3.77 -53.78 -0.29
C LYS A 3 -3.41 -52.90 -1.51
N LEU A 4 -2.59 -51.84 -1.17
CA LEU A 4 -1.23 -51.56 -1.67
C LEU A 4 -1.08 -51.25 -3.18
N PHE A 5 -0.56 -50.02 -3.51
CA PHE A 5 0.70 -49.96 -4.28
C PHE A 5 1.38 -48.61 -4.00
N ALA A 6 2.54 -48.68 -3.43
CA ALA A 6 3.53 -47.61 -3.38
C ALA A 6 4.41 -47.70 -4.64
N MET A 7 4.78 -46.59 -5.24
CA MET A 7 5.88 -46.55 -6.17
C MET A 7 6.65 -45.22 -6.01
N LEU A 8 7.83 -45.37 -5.41
CA LEU A 8 8.91 -44.40 -5.39
C LEU A 8 9.43 -44.20 -6.82
N LEU A 9 9.67 -42.95 -7.19
CA LEU A 9 10.63 -42.63 -8.26
C LEU A 9 11.58 -41.55 -7.74
N ALA A 10 12.78 -42.00 -7.36
CA ALA A 10 13.94 -41.16 -7.12
C ALA A 10 14.63 -40.88 -8.47
N VAL A 11 14.79 -39.61 -8.82
CA VAL A 11 15.68 -39.22 -9.91
C VAL A 11 16.82 -38.39 -9.30
N ALA A 12 17.98 -39.03 -9.25
CA ALA A 12 19.27 -38.41 -8.94
C ALA A 12 19.76 -37.68 -10.19
N MET A 13 19.99 -36.37 -10.11
CA MET A 13 20.79 -35.64 -11.11
C MET A 13 22.18 -35.38 -10.53
N VAL A 14 23.15 -36.03 -11.21
CA VAL A 14 24.57 -35.86 -10.97
C VAL A 14 25.02 -34.57 -11.68
N PHE A 15 25.60 -33.64 -10.96
CA PHE A 15 26.35 -32.53 -11.52
C PHE A 15 27.81 -32.95 -11.74
N SER A 16 28.24 -32.96 -12.98
CA SER A 16 29.67 -33.10 -13.36
C SER A 16 30.31 -31.73 -13.44
N LEU A 17 31.30 -31.47 -12.58
CA LEU A 17 32.28 -30.40 -12.72
C LEU A 17 33.29 -30.77 -13.83
N ALA A 18 33.45 -29.85 -14.77
CA ALA A 18 34.64 -29.85 -15.62
C ALA A 18 35.37 -28.51 -15.41
N ALA A 19 36.52 -28.62 -14.75
CA ALA A 19 37.52 -27.56 -14.70
C ALA A 19 38.47 -27.74 -15.91
N CYS A 20 38.74 -26.63 -16.59
CA CYS A 20 39.95 -26.52 -17.40
C CYS A 20 40.48 -25.08 -17.27
N GLY A 21 41.69 -25.02 -16.73
CA GLY A 21 42.46 -23.82 -16.62
C GLY A 21 43.26 -23.56 -17.92
N GLY A 22 43.79 -22.34 -18.02
CA GLY A 22 44.71 -21.94 -19.07
C GLY A 22 44.86 -20.41 -19.12
N ASN A 23 45.89 -19.89 -18.44
CA ASN A 23 46.46 -18.58 -18.72
C ASN A 23 47.66 -18.83 -19.66
N PRO A 24 47.99 -17.97 -20.63
CA PRO A 24 49.06 -17.02 -20.35
C PRO A 24 48.96 -15.62 -21.00
N SER A 25 49.41 -14.64 -20.24
CA SER A 25 50.31 -13.51 -20.56
C SER A 25 50.34 -12.92 -21.98
N GLY A 26 50.25 -11.59 -22.03
CA GLY A 26 50.74 -10.80 -23.15
C GLY A 26 50.16 -9.39 -23.20
N GLU A 27 50.96 -8.49 -22.72
CA GLU A 27 51.42 -7.21 -23.29
C GLU A 27 50.56 -5.94 -23.15
N ASN A 28 51.13 -5.11 -22.42
CA ASN A 28 51.16 -3.69 -22.22
C ASN A 28 50.99 -2.84 -23.50
N SER A 29 50.02 -1.90 -23.49
CA SER A 29 50.14 -0.68 -24.30
C SER A 29 49.25 0.42 -23.67
N GLN A 30 49.87 1.32 -22.90
CA GLN A 30 49.31 2.64 -22.59
C GLN A 30 49.43 3.56 -23.82
N PRO A 31 48.41 4.36 -24.12
CA PRO A 31 48.60 5.63 -24.86
C PRO A 31 48.77 6.81 -23.91
N PRO A 32 49.31 7.92 -24.38
CA PRO A 32 50.02 8.90 -23.57
C PRO A 32 49.11 9.90 -22.87
N VAL A 33 49.57 10.31 -21.68
CA VAL A 33 49.07 11.44 -20.88
C VAL A 33 49.29 12.73 -21.65
N ASN A 34 48.22 13.48 -21.93
CA ASN A 34 48.31 14.88 -22.30
C ASN A 34 47.72 15.72 -21.17
N GLY A 35 48.56 16.50 -20.55
CA GLY A 35 48.20 17.41 -19.45
C GLY A 35 47.44 18.62 -19.98
N GLY A 36 46.53 19.11 -19.19
CA GLY A 36 45.82 20.37 -19.43
C GLY A 36 44.73 20.65 -18.43
N ASN A 37 45.05 21.59 -17.53
CA ASN A 37 44.18 22.43 -16.69
C ASN A 37 43.34 21.74 -15.60
N GLU A 38 43.83 21.91 -14.39
CA GLU A 38 43.03 21.99 -13.16
C GLU A 38 42.16 23.25 -13.22
N GLU A 39 40.89 23.05 -13.55
CA GLU A 39 39.84 24.02 -13.28
C GLU A 39 39.19 23.65 -11.94
N SER A 40 39.45 24.51 -10.96
CA SER A 40 38.97 24.43 -9.60
C SER A 40 37.44 24.46 -9.62
N ALA A 41 36.79 23.31 -9.41
CA ALA A 41 35.36 23.25 -9.22
C ALA A 41 35.05 23.79 -7.79
N GLU A 42 34.37 24.92 -7.74
CA GLU A 42 33.72 25.43 -6.51
C GLU A 42 32.77 24.38 -5.97
N PRO A 43 32.63 24.22 -4.65
CA PRO A 43 31.67 23.28 -4.07
C PRO A 43 30.25 23.75 -4.42
N SER A 44 29.54 22.91 -5.15
CA SER A 44 28.12 23.08 -5.42
C SER A 44 27.37 23.33 -4.10
N GLN A 45 26.72 24.46 -4.01
CA GLN A 45 25.85 24.81 -2.88
C GLN A 45 24.79 23.72 -2.72
N ALA A 46 24.65 23.20 -1.49
CA ALA A 46 23.56 22.33 -1.12
C ALA A 46 22.22 22.98 -1.49
N PRO A 47 21.22 22.19 -1.93
CA PRO A 47 19.91 22.73 -2.20
C PRO A 47 19.40 23.48 -0.96
N SER A 48 18.96 24.73 -1.16
CA SER A 48 18.28 25.52 -0.14
C SER A 48 17.14 24.68 0.44
N GLU A 49 17.15 24.46 1.75
CA GLU A 49 16.04 23.83 2.46
C GLU A 49 14.77 24.59 2.11
N ALA A 50 13.82 23.89 1.51
CA ALA A 50 12.45 24.39 1.38
C ALA A 50 11.92 24.71 2.78
N PRO A 51 11.05 25.73 2.95
CA PRO A 51 10.48 26.04 4.24
C PRO A 51 9.84 24.77 4.80
N SER A 52 10.32 24.31 5.96
CA SER A 52 9.69 23.20 6.69
C SER A 52 8.31 23.69 7.13
N GLU A 53 7.28 23.36 6.35
CA GLU A 53 5.93 23.45 6.88
C GLU A 53 5.86 22.55 8.10
N ALA A 54 5.36 23.08 9.21
CA ALA A 54 5.21 22.30 10.43
C ALA A 54 4.31 21.09 10.11
N LEU A 55 4.81 19.90 10.41
CA LEU A 55 4.02 18.69 10.24
C LEU A 55 2.69 18.85 11.01
N PRO A 56 1.56 18.43 10.43
CA PRO A 56 0.29 18.45 11.13
C PRO A 56 0.39 17.64 12.43
N ALA A 57 -0.40 18.02 13.43
CA ALA A 57 -0.44 17.28 14.69
C ALA A 57 -0.83 15.82 14.43
N PRO A 58 -0.23 14.85 15.13
CA PRO A 58 -0.60 13.44 14.97
C PRO A 58 -2.10 13.23 15.06
N GLY A 59 -2.66 12.45 14.13
CA GLY A 59 -4.10 12.18 14.05
C GLY A 59 -4.96 13.34 13.53
N SER A 60 -4.39 14.51 13.16
CA SER A 60 -5.15 15.58 12.51
C SER A 60 -5.24 15.34 11.01
N ASN A 61 -6.45 15.49 10.45
CA ASN A 61 -6.68 15.39 9.02
C ASN A 61 -7.36 16.68 8.52
N PRO A 62 -6.73 17.48 7.66
CA PRO A 62 -7.31 18.72 7.13
C PRO A 62 -8.65 18.52 6.41
N ALA A 63 -8.96 17.30 5.97
CA ALA A 63 -10.23 16.98 5.34
C ALA A 63 -11.39 16.76 6.31
N ASP A 64 -11.14 16.66 7.63
CA ASP A 64 -12.19 16.40 8.62
C ASP A 64 -13.21 17.54 8.71
N ASP A 65 -12.79 18.78 8.44
CA ASP A 65 -13.67 19.95 8.40
C ASP A 65 -14.49 20.06 7.09
N ILE A 66 -14.22 19.19 6.11
CA ILE A 66 -14.93 19.18 4.83
C ILE A 66 -15.97 18.05 4.84
N PRO A 67 -17.27 18.35 4.64
CA PRO A 67 -18.31 17.33 4.67
C PRO A 67 -18.09 16.21 3.65
N ASP A 68 -18.47 14.97 4.00
CA ASP A 68 -18.41 13.85 3.04
C ASP A 68 -19.46 13.96 1.92
N THR A 69 -20.47 14.79 2.12
CA THR A 69 -21.52 15.03 1.14
C THR A 69 -21.73 16.54 0.95
N MET A 70 -21.99 16.95 -0.27
CA MET A 70 -22.39 18.31 -0.57
C MET A 70 -23.61 18.32 -1.47
N THR A 71 -24.35 19.44 -1.44
CA THR A 71 -25.45 19.69 -2.36
C THR A 71 -24.94 20.62 -3.48
N SER A 72 -25.00 20.13 -4.72
CA SER A 72 -24.72 20.95 -5.88
C SER A 72 -26.00 21.69 -6.34
N ALA A 73 -25.86 22.96 -6.72
CA ALA A 73 -26.99 23.80 -7.12
C ALA A 73 -27.68 23.31 -8.41
N ASP A 74 -26.94 22.67 -9.30
CA ASP A 74 -27.43 22.12 -10.57
C ASP A 74 -27.52 20.59 -10.57
N SER A 75 -27.34 19.97 -9.39
CA SER A 75 -27.28 18.51 -9.19
C SER A 75 -26.15 17.81 -9.95
N LYS A 76 -25.14 18.55 -10.41
CA LYS A 76 -23.94 17.99 -11.03
C LYS A 76 -22.77 17.98 -10.06
N TYR A 77 -21.91 16.99 -10.18
CA TYR A 77 -20.75 16.81 -9.32
C TYR A 77 -19.50 16.64 -10.16
N GLN A 78 -18.66 17.66 -10.20
CA GLN A 78 -17.53 17.77 -11.10
C GLN A 78 -16.41 16.78 -10.78
N VAL A 79 -16.21 16.46 -9.50
CA VAL A 79 -15.21 15.46 -9.06
C VAL A 79 -15.96 14.28 -8.45
N ALA A 80 -15.85 13.12 -9.09
CA ALA A 80 -16.45 11.91 -8.59
C ALA A 80 -15.39 10.96 -7.99
N PHE A 81 -15.74 10.31 -6.91
CA PHE A 81 -14.94 9.26 -6.29
C PHE A 81 -15.69 7.93 -6.30
N ILE A 82 -15.05 6.87 -6.77
CA ILE A 82 -15.60 5.52 -6.74
C ILE A 82 -14.85 4.73 -5.66
N THR A 83 -15.57 4.27 -4.63
CA THR A 83 -15.00 3.46 -3.57
C THR A 83 -14.55 2.09 -4.09
N ASP A 84 -13.54 1.51 -3.44
CA ASP A 84 -13.11 0.14 -3.65
C ASP A 84 -14.05 -0.85 -2.93
N VAL A 85 -13.52 -1.93 -2.38
CA VAL A 85 -14.25 -2.85 -1.50
C VAL A 85 -14.56 -2.19 -0.15
N GLY A 86 -15.72 -2.47 0.38
CA GLY A 86 -16.12 -2.00 1.69
C GLY A 86 -16.74 -0.60 1.69
N GLN A 87 -16.49 0.10 2.77
CA GLN A 87 -17.15 1.36 3.07
C GLN A 87 -16.21 2.54 2.85
N LEU A 88 -16.82 3.69 2.50
CA LEU A 88 -16.08 4.94 2.39
C LEU A 88 -15.27 5.26 3.66
N LYS A 89 -15.87 5.07 4.85
CA LYS A 89 -15.23 5.36 6.14
C LYS A 89 -14.52 4.14 6.71
N ASP A 90 -13.57 3.61 5.94
CA ASP A 90 -12.72 2.50 6.36
C ASP A 90 -11.56 2.94 7.27
N LYS A 91 -11.41 4.25 7.48
CA LYS A 91 -10.32 4.89 8.21
C LYS A 91 -8.93 4.47 7.69
N SER A 92 -8.83 4.20 6.40
CA SER A 92 -7.65 3.73 5.69
C SER A 92 -7.69 4.23 4.24
N PHE A 93 -7.66 3.32 3.26
CA PHE A 93 -7.47 3.58 1.85
C PHE A 93 -8.60 4.38 1.19
N ASN A 94 -9.88 3.95 1.35
CA ASN A 94 -11.00 4.67 0.74
C ASN A 94 -11.19 6.05 1.34
N GLN A 95 -11.17 6.15 2.68
CA GLN A 95 -11.30 7.43 3.35
C GLN A 95 -10.17 8.38 2.99
N GLY A 96 -8.90 7.92 3.07
CA GLY A 96 -7.74 8.74 2.75
C GLY A 96 -7.74 9.25 1.30
N THR A 97 -8.14 8.42 0.34
CA THR A 97 -8.28 8.82 -1.06
C THR A 97 -9.41 9.84 -1.25
N PHE A 98 -10.56 9.62 -0.60
CA PHE A 98 -11.67 10.56 -0.67
C PHE A 98 -11.36 11.90 0.02
N ASP A 99 -10.57 11.87 1.08
CA ASP A 99 -10.08 13.08 1.74
C ASP A 99 -9.24 13.94 0.78
N GLY A 100 -8.39 13.32 -0.04
CA GLY A 100 -7.69 14.00 -1.14
C GLY A 100 -8.65 14.62 -2.16
N VAL A 101 -9.70 13.90 -2.54
CA VAL A 101 -10.76 14.44 -3.44
C VAL A 101 -11.45 15.65 -2.81
N LYS A 102 -11.80 15.59 -1.52
CA LYS A 102 -12.43 16.73 -0.81
C LYS A 102 -11.51 17.95 -0.76
N LEU A 103 -10.25 17.74 -0.41
CA LEU A 103 -9.24 18.81 -0.34
C LEU A 103 -9.03 19.47 -1.71
N TYR A 104 -8.87 18.67 -2.77
CA TYR A 104 -8.77 19.17 -4.14
C TYR A 104 -10.00 19.98 -4.54
N ALA A 105 -11.20 19.43 -4.30
CA ALA A 105 -12.45 20.08 -4.66
C ALA A 105 -12.64 21.40 -3.90
N ALA A 106 -12.35 21.43 -2.60
CA ALA A 106 -12.43 22.64 -1.78
C ALA A 106 -11.43 23.72 -2.27
N ALA A 107 -10.18 23.35 -2.54
CA ALA A 107 -9.16 24.26 -3.03
C ALA A 107 -9.48 24.86 -4.41
N ASN A 108 -10.23 24.14 -5.24
CA ASN A 108 -10.56 24.54 -6.62
C ASN A 108 -12.03 24.99 -6.81
N GLY A 109 -12.81 25.10 -5.75
CA GLY A 109 -14.22 25.50 -5.81
C GLY A 109 -15.09 24.54 -6.62
N LYS A 110 -14.75 23.24 -6.60
CA LYS A 110 -15.45 22.19 -7.35
C LYS A 110 -16.50 21.49 -6.49
N SER A 111 -17.55 21.02 -7.13
CA SER A 111 -18.50 20.10 -6.50
C SER A 111 -17.97 18.67 -6.55
N TYR A 112 -18.24 17.89 -5.51
CA TYR A 112 -17.77 16.50 -5.41
C TYR A 112 -18.84 15.56 -4.89
N LYS A 113 -18.71 14.28 -5.23
CA LYS A 113 -19.57 13.21 -4.72
C LYS A 113 -18.83 11.86 -4.77
N TYR A 114 -19.06 11.01 -3.77
CA TYR A 114 -18.65 9.62 -3.85
C TYR A 114 -19.78 8.72 -4.35
N TYR A 115 -19.37 7.64 -5.00
CA TYR A 115 -20.25 6.59 -5.49
C TYR A 115 -19.70 5.26 -4.96
N GLN A 116 -20.58 4.46 -4.38
CA GLN A 116 -20.25 3.15 -3.89
C GLN A 116 -20.86 2.10 -4.82
N PRO A 117 -20.07 1.15 -5.35
CA PRO A 117 -20.61 0.05 -6.15
C PRO A 117 -21.68 -0.71 -5.39
N ALA A 118 -22.70 -1.16 -6.08
CA ALA A 118 -23.70 -2.04 -5.49
C ALA A 118 -23.04 -3.32 -4.97
N ASN A 119 -23.68 -3.98 -4.02
CA ASN A 119 -23.21 -5.21 -3.38
C ASN A 119 -21.91 -5.06 -2.54
N GLY A 120 -21.37 -3.86 -2.35
CA GLY A 120 -20.25 -3.61 -1.45
C GLY A 120 -19.06 -4.54 -1.71
N ASP A 121 -18.70 -5.38 -0.73
CA ASP A 121 -17.56 -6.31 -0.83
C ASP A 121 -17.74 -7.43 -1.86
N ALA A 122 -18.99 -7.73 -2.20
CA ALA A 122 -19.35 -8.69 -3.25
C ALA A 122 -19.59 -8.03 -4.61
N ALA A 123 -19.21 -6.75 -4.77
CA ALA A 123 -19.37 -6.02 -6.02
C ALA A 123 -18.68 -6.73 -7.19
N THR A 124 -19.40 -6.83 -8.29
CA THR A 124 -18.89 -7.34 -9.56
C THR A 124 -18.25 -6.21 -10.37
N ASP A 125 -17.58 -6.55 -11.47
CA ASP A 125 -17.05 -5.55 -12.41
C ASP A 125 -18.18 -4.71 -13.03
N ASP A 126 -19.37 -5.29 -13.24
CA ASP A 126 -20.54 -4.54 -13.71
C ASP A 126 -21.08 -3.58 -12.64
N ASP A 127 -21.11 -3.95 -11.36
CA ASP A 127 -21.49 -3.02 -10.28
C ASP A 127 -20.53 -1.82 -10.20
N ARG A 128 -19.23 -2.07 -10.37
CA ARG A 128 -18.21 -1.00 -10.40
C ARG A 128 -18.36 -0.10 -11.62
N TYR A 129 -18.58 -0.72 -12.78
CA TYR A 129 -18.84 0.01 -14.02
C TYR A 129 -20.11 0.89 -13.91
N ASP A 130 -21.19 0.38 -13.34
CA ASP A 130 -22.43 1.11 -13.16
C ASP A 130 -22.24 2.33 -12.23
N ALA A 131 -21.40 2.19 -11.19
CA ALA A 131 -21.04 3.31 -10.32
C ALA A 131 -20.23 4.39 -11.08
N MET A 132 -19.28 4.00 -11.93
CA MET A 132 -18.51 4.92 -12.78
C MET A 132 -19.43 5.63 -13.79
N LYS A 133 -20.32 4.89 -14.44
CA LYS A 133 -21.31 5.43 -15.37
C LYS A 133 -22.23 6.43 -14.68
N ALA A 134 -22.75 6.09 -13.50
CA ALA A 134 -23.59 7.02 -12.74
C ALA A 134 -22.84 8.30 -12.34
N ALA A 135 -21.54 8.22 -12.10
CA ALA A 135 -20.70 9.39 -11.84
C ALA A 135 -20.58 10.30 -13.07
N VAL A 136 -20.32 9.72 -14.24
CA VAL A 136 -20.25 10.48 -15.52
C VAL A 136 -21.61 11.10 -15.87
N GLU A 137 -22.70 10.34 -15.76
CA GLU A 137 -24.06 10.84 -15.98
C GLU A 137 -24.46 11.92 -14.94
N GLY A 138 -23.89 11.85 -13.73
CA GLY A 138 -24.00 12.86 -12.67
C GLY A 138 -23.18 14.13 -12.92
N GLY A 139 -22.49 14.23 -14.06
CA GLY A 139 -21.76 15.43 -14.49
C GLY A 139 -20.30 15.46 -14.07
N ALA A 140 -19.68 14.32 -13.79
CA ALA A 140 -18.26 14.26 -13.44
C ALA A 140 -17.38 14.75 -14.60
N GLU A 141 -16.52 15.72 -14.29
CA GLU A 141 -15.43 16.19 -15.15
C GLU A 141 -14.17 15.34 -14.96
N VAL A 142 -14.07 14.69 -13.82
CA VAL A 142 -13.04 13.70 -13.50
C VAL A 142 -13.60 12.65 -12.56
N VAL A 143 -13.21 11.37 -12.78
CA VAL A 143 -13.61 10.24 -11.95
C VAL A 143 -12.37 9.60 -11.30
N VAL A 144 -12.30 9.61 -9.98
CA VAL A 144 -11.24 8.99 -9.19
C VAL A 144 -11.68 7.61 -8.76
N CYS A 145 -10.97 6.58 -9.21
CA CYS A 145 -11.28 5.18 -8.96
C CYS A 145 -10.24 4.59 -7.99
N ALA A 146 -10.69 4.20 -6.80
CA ALA A 146 -9.81 3.65 -5.77
C ALA A 146 -9.67 2.12 -5.93
N GLY A 147 -8.43 1.64 -5.91
CA GLY A 147 -8.09 0.23 -5.77
C GLY A 147 -8.00 -0.56 -7.07
N PHE A 148 -7.09 -1.51 -7.07
CA PHE A 148 -6.75 -2.33 -8.24
C PHE A 148 -7.93 -3.14 -8.80
N MET A 149 -8.92 -3.45 -7.97
CA MET A 149 -10.13 -4.20 -8.40
C MET A 149 -11.03 -3.40 -9.35
N GLN A 150 -10.80 -2.09 -9.49
CA GLN A 150 -11.53 -1.26 -10.44
C GLN A 150 -11.10 -1.48 -11.91
N GLU A 151 -9.97 -2.15 -12.15
CA GLU A 151 -9.31 -2.16 -13.47
C GLU A 151 -10.21 -2.61 -14.62
N ALA A 152 -10.93 -3.72 -14.47
CA ALA A 152 -11.78 -4.26 -15.54
C ALA A 152 -12.95 -3.31 -15.86
N ALA A 153 -13.63 -2.81 -14.82
CA ALA A 153 -14.72 -1.85 -14.94
C ALA A 153 -14.22 -0.52 -15.53
N LEU A 154 -13.05 -0.05 -15.08
CA LEU A 154 -12.42 1.18 -15.54
C LEU A 154 -12.05 1.12 -17.03
N LYS A 155 -11.51 0.01 -17.51
CA LYS A 155 -11.24 -0.18 -18.95
C LYS A 155 -12.51 -0.04 -19.80
N LYS A 156 -13.63 -0.59 -19.31
CA LYS A 156 -14.93 -0.49 -19.97
C LYS A 156 -15.47 0.96 -19.94
N ALA A 157 -15.46 1.60 -18.77
CA ALA A 157 -15.96 2.95 -18.60
C ALA A 157 -15.12 3.98 -19.37
N ALA A 158 -13.80 3.92 -19.28
CA ALA A 158 -12.92 4.87 -19.98
C ALA A 158 -13.01 4.73 -21.51
N ALA A 159 -13.24 3.55 -22.04
CA ALA A 159 -13.47 3.34 -23.47
C ALA A 159 -14.83 3.89 -23.94
N GLU A 160 -15.87 3.81 -23.08
CA GLU A 160 -17.21 4.32 -23.40
C GLU A 160 -17.29 5.85 -23.25
N PHE A 161 -16.52 6.43 -22.32
CA PHE A 161 -16.51 7.86 -22.04
C PHE A 161 -15.12 8.48 -22.32
N PRO A 162 -14.68 8.54 -23.59
CA PRO A 162 -13.31 8.93 -23.94
C PRO A 162 -12.97 10.40 -23.60
N ASP A 163 -13.96 11.25 -23.44
CA ASP A 163 -13.79 12.66 -23.10
C ASP A 163 -13.72 12.91 -21.58
N VAL A 164 -13.93 11.90 -20.75
CA VAL A 164 -13.87 12.00 -19.29
C VAL A 164 -12.53 11.42 -18.80
N PRO A 165 -11.70 12.20 -18.11
CA PRO A 165 -10.51 11.70 -17.48
C PRO A 165 -10.83 10.86 -16.24
N PHE A 166 -10.09 9.74 -16.10
CA PHE A 166 -10.14 8.86 -14.95
C PHE A 166 -8.79 8.84 -14.25
N VAL A 167 -8.81 8.82 -12.92
CA VAL A 167 -7.63 8.62 -12.07
C VAL A 167 -7.75 7.28 -11.38
N PHE A 168 -6.76 6.42 -11.60
CA PHE A 168 -6.74 5.06 -11.08
C PHE A 168 -5.73 4.95 -9.93
N ILE A 169 -6.22 4.99 -8.70
CA ILE A 169 -5.39 4.91 -7.49
C ILE A 169 -5.07 3.44 -7.16
N ASP A 170 -3.82 3.16 -6.82
CA ASP A 170 -3.23 1.81 -6.72
C ASP A 170 -3.31 1.05 -8.04
N GLY A 171 -3.32 1.78 -9.14
CA GLY A 171 -3.39 1.25 -10.49
C GLY A 171 -2.22 1.64 -11.37
N TYR A 172 -1.95 0.79 -12.33
CA TYR A 172 -0.94 1.04 -13.36
C TYR A 172 -1.59 1.63 -14.63
N PRO A 173 -0.79 2.25 -15.53
CA PRO A 173 -1.31 2.68 -16.82
C PRO A 173 -1.94 1.50 -17.58
N ILE A 174 -3.19 1.64 -18.00
CA ILE A 174 -3.96 0.59 -18.70
C ILE A 174 -4.03 0.77 -20.22
N GLY A 175 -3.24 1.71 -20.76
CA GLY A 175 -3.12 1.94 -22.19
C GLY A 175 -4.28 2.73 -22.81
N LEU A 176 -5.00 3.52 -22.00
CA LEU A 176 -6.05 4.46 -22.45
C LEU A 176 -5.62 5.90 -22.14
N ASP A 177 -5.73 6.79 -23.12
CA ASP A 177 -5.24 8.17 -23.04
C ASP A 177 -5.95 9.01 -21.98
N ASN A 178 -7.17 8.65 -21.62
CA ASN A 178 -7.97 9.31 -20.60
C ASN A 178 -7.86 8.66 -19.22
N VAL A 179 -6.89 7.79 -18.98
CA VAL A 179 -6.66 7.14 -17.67
C VAL A 179 -5.25 7.42 -17.16
N ALA A 180 -5.17 8.09 -16.02
CA ALA A 180 -3.92 8.27 -15.27
C ALA A 180 -3.86 7.28 -14.11
N GLY A 181 -2.86 6.38 -14.12
CA GLY A 181 -2.59 5.46 -13.01
C GLY A 181 -1.65 6.09 -11.98
N ILE A 182 -1.99 5.96 -10.71
CA ILE A 182 -1.16 6.37 -9.58
C ILE A 182 -0.87 5.15 -8.72
N SER A 183 0.41 4.81 -8.59
CA SER A 183 0.90 3.77 -7.69
C SER A 183 1.92 4.36 -6.73
N PHE A 184 2.04 3.77 -5.56
CA PHE A 184 2.94 4.22 -4.51
C PHE A 184 4.11 3.24 -4.33
N GLN A 185 5.14 3.68 -3.65
CA GLN A 185 6.28 2.84 -3.26
C GLN A 185 6.05 2.34 -1.82
N GLU A 186 5.04 1.50 -1.64
CA GLU A 186 4.62 1.00 -0.33
C GLU A 186 5.73 0.21 0.37
N GLU A 187 6.64 -0.39 -0.39
CA GLU A 187 7.83 -1.04 0.15
C GLU A 187 8.72 -0.10 0.95
N GLN A 188 8.79 1.19 0.59
CA GLN A 188 9.57 2.18 1.35
C GLN A 188 8.90 2.49 2.69
N SER A 189 7.59 2.73 2.69
CA SER A 189 6.83 3.00 3.91
C SER A 189 6.79 1.78 4.83
N GLY A 190 6.58 0.59 4.27
CA GLY A 190 6.69 -0.67 5.00
C GLY A 190 8.09 -0.88 5.59
N TYR A 191 9.14 -0.63 4.82
CA TYR A 191 10.54 -0.71 5.28
C TYR A 191 10.80 0.19 6.48
N LEU A 192 10.41 1.47 6.38
CA LEU A 192 10.59 2.42 7.48
C LEU A 192 9.86 1.98 8.75
N ALA A 193 8.64 1.46 8.63
CA ALA A 193 7.89 0.94 9.76
C ALA A 193 8.57 -0.28 10.39
N GLY A 194 9.00 -1.26 9.60
CA GLY A 194 9.70 -2.45 10.08
C GLY A 194 11.05 -2.13 10.73
N TYR A 195 11.79 -1.21 10.11
CA TYR A 195 13.06 -0.74 10.65
C TYR A 195 12.88 -0.01 12.00
N ALA A 196 11.89 0.90 12.08
CA ALA A 196 11.62 1.68 13.28
C ALA A 196 11.23 0.81 14.47
N VAL A 197 10.30 -0.14 14.30
CA VAL A 197 9.84 -0.98 15.43
C VAL A 197 10.96 -1.84 15.99
N VAL A 198 11.88 -2.32 15.15
CA VAL A 198 13.05 -3.08 15.64
C VAL A 198 14.07 -2.17 16.33
N LYS A 199 14.25 -0.92 15.84
CA LYS A 199 15.10 0.08 16.53
C LYS A 199 14.54 0.48 17.90
N GLU A 200 13.21 0.48 18.07
CA GLU A 200 12.56 0.68 19.37
C GLU A 200 12.69 -0.52 20.31
N GLY A 201 13.16 -1.67 19.82
CA GLY A 201 13.53 -2.81 20.64
C GLY A 201 12.62 -4.03 20.49
N TYR A 202 11.59 -3.99 19.64
CA TYR A 202 10.70 -5.13 19.40
C TYR A 202 11.41 -6.19 18.55
N GLU A 203 11.28 -7.46 18.95
CA GLU A 203 11.95 -8.60 18.32
C GLU A 203 10.96 -9.66 17.80
N LYS A 204 9.72 -9.66 18.29
CA LYS A 204 8.66 -10.60 17.88
C LYS A 204 7.55 -9.87 17.17
N LEU A 205 7.62 -9.88 15.86
CA LEU A 205 6.79 -9.09 14.98
C LEU A 205 5.70 -9.90 14.30
N GLY A 206 4.68 -9.24 13.81
CA GLY A 206 3.65 -9.84 12.97
C GLY A 206 3.31 -8.95 11.78
N PHE A 207 2.88 -9.57 10.69
CA PHE A 207 2.27 -8.93 9.54
C PHE A 207 1.01 -9.70 9.14
N THR A 208 -0.10 -9.00 9.01
CA THR A 208 -1.32 -9.55 8.40
C THR A 208 -1.81 -8.61 7.31
N GLY A 209 -2.08 -9.15 6.13
CA GLY A 209 -2.36 -8.36 4.93
C GLY A 209 -3.68 -8.69 4.24
N GLY A 210 -4.27 -7.67 3.64
CA GLY A 210 -5.47 -7.77 2.83
C GLY A 210 -5.22 -8.33 1.43
N GLY A 211 -6.33 -8.66 0.72
CA GLY A 211 -6.27 -9.15 -0.65
C GLY A 211 -5.74 -10.58 -0.82
N GLY A 212 -5.61 -11.36 0.28
CA GLY A 212 -5.19 -12.76 0.23
C GLY A 212 -3.82 -13.00 -0.42
N GLY A 213 -2.91 -12.03 -0.39
CA GLY A 213 -1.61 -12.10 -1.05
C GLY A 213 -1.64 -11.80 -2.55
N GLN A 214 -2.77 -11.33 -3.08
CA GLN A 214 -2.93 -10.97 -4.49
C GLN A 214 -2.90 -9.44 -4.72
N ASN A 215 -3.06 -8.64 -3.67
CA ASN A 215 -2.99 -7.19 -3.77
C ASN A 215 -1.53 -6.73 -3.84
N PRO A 216 -1.09 -6.08 -4.95
CA PRO A 216 0.31 -5.69 -5.12
C PRO A 216 0.79 -4.67 -4.08
N ALA A 217 -0.06 -3.73 -3.65
CA ALA A 217 0.26 -2.71 -2.66
C ALA A 217 0.52 -3.35 -1.29
N CYS A 218 -0.39 -4.23 -0.81
CA CYS A 218 -0.20 -4.97 0.43
C CYS A 218 1.06 -5.86 0.41
N CYS A 219 1.35 -6.47 -0.75
CA CYS A 219 2.57 -7.27 -0.92
C CYS A 219 3.83 -6.40 -0.78
N ARG A 220 3.84 -5.19 -1.37
CA ARG A 220 4.97 -4.25 -1.24
C ARG A 220 5.14 -3.77 0.21
N PHE A 221 4.05 -3.39 0.89
CA PHE A 221 4.10 -3.07 2.32
C PHE A 221 4.72 -4.20 3.15
N GLY A 222 4.20 -5.43 2.98
CA GLY A 222 4.68 -6.58 3.75
C GLY A 222 6.13 -6.92 3.45
N TYR A 223 6.53 -6.89 2.18
CA TYR A 223 7.93 -7.07 1.77
C TYR A 223 8.85 -6.04 2.41
N GLY A 224 8.49 -4.75 2.31
CA GLY A 224 9.25 -3.67 2.92
C GLY A 224 9.37 -3.84 4.44
N PHE A 225 8.27 -4.15 5.13
CA PHE A 225 8.25 -4.35 6.58
C PHE A 225 9.22 -5.44 7.03
N VAL A 226 9.20 -6.60 6.37
CA VAL A 226 10.14 -7.70 6.65
C VAL A 226 11.59 -7.29 6.37
N GLN A 227 11.83 -6.61 5.25
CA GLN A 227 13.17 -6.14 4.87
C GLN A 227 13.73 -5.15 5.90
N GLY A 228 12.93 -4.12 6.26
CA GLY A 228 13.35 -3.10 7.23
C GLY A 228 13.62 -3.70 8.61
N ALA A 229 12.77 -4.62 9.06
CA ALA A 229 12.97 -5.33 10.33
C ALA A 229 14.28 -6.14 10.33
N ASN A 230 14.56 -6.87 9.26
CA ASN A 230 15.79 -7.65 9.13
C ASN A 230 17.05 -6.76 9.10
N ASP A 231 17.02 -5.65 8.38
CA ASP A 231 18.15 -4.75 8.28
C ASP A 231 18.46 -4.09 9.64
N ALA A 232 17.43 -3.61 10.35
CA ALA A 232 17.59 -3.06 11.69
C ALA A 232 18.11 -4.12 12.69
N ALA A 233 17.59 -5.35 12.64
CA ALA A 233 18.06 -6.46 13.48
C ALA A 233 19.54 -6.77 13.23
N LYS A 234 19.95 -6.83 11.96
CA LYS A 234 21.35 -7.05 11.58
C LYS A 234 22.27 -5.96 12.10
N GLU A 235 21.87 -4.69 12.01
CA GLU A 235 22.64 -3.56 12.53
C GLU A 235 22.81 -3.64 14.06
N LEU A 236 21.80 -4.13 14.76
CA LEU A 236 21.81 -4.29 16.22
C LEU A 236 22.46 -5.59 16.69
N GLY A 237 22.86 -6.48 15.77
CA GLY A 237 23.39 -7.82 16.08
C GLY A 237 22.33 -8.73 16.72
N LYS A 238 21.06 -8.53 16.37
CA LYS A 238 19.89 -9.27 16.87
C LYS A 238 19.26 -10.12 15.78
N THR A 239 18.27 -10.92 16.19
CA THR A 239 17.36 -11.64 15.28
C THR A 239 15.93 -11.22 15.59
N VAL A 240 15.07 -11.23 14.60
CA VAL A 240 13.64 -10.98 14.76
C VAL A 240 12.85 -12.22 14.35
N ASP A 241 11.80 -12.52 15.11
CA ASP A 241 10.79 -13.52 14.75
C ASP A 241 9.62 -12.82 14.05
N MET A 242 9.15 -13.39 12.93
CA MET A 242 8.10 -12.79 12.13
C MET A 242 6.95 -13.77 11.87
N ASN A 243 5.78 -13.51 12.46
CA ASN A 243 4.54 -14.11 12.04
C ASN A 243 4.02 -13.38 10.79
N TYR A 244 3.77 -14.11 9.70
CA TYR A 244 3.36 -13.51 8.42
C TYR A 244 2.19 -14.28 7.83
N SER A 245 1.06 -13.61 7.59
CA SER A 245 -0.15 -14.29 7.10
C SER A 245 -1.02 -13.40 6.21
N TRP A 246 -1.64 -14.03 5.22
CA TRP A 246 -2.73 -13.48 4.40
C TRP A 246 -4.10 -14.06 4.76
N GLN A 247 -4.13 -14.95 5.76
CA GLN A 247 -5.36 -15.60 6.18
C GLN A 247 -6.37 -14.60 6.73
N TYR A 248 -7.64 -14.79 6.38
CA TYR A 248 -8.77 -13.99 6.83
C TYR A 248 -8.75 -12.51 6.39
N GLY A 249 -7.79 -12.13 5.51
CA GLY A 249 -7.67 -10.76 4.98
C GLY A 249 -8.18 -10.59 3.54
N ALA A 250 -8.72 -11.62 2.90
CA ALA A 250 -9.00 -11.61 1.46
C ALA A 250 -9.88 -10.43 0.99
N ASN A 251 -10.84 -10.02 1.81
CA ASN A 251 -11.79 -8.94 1.52
C ASN A 251 -11.55 -7.65 2.33
N PHE A 252 -10.39 -7.51 2.97
CA PHE A 252 -9.98 -6.33 3.74
C PHE A 252 -10.87 -6.01 4.96
N GLN A 253 -11.65 -6.98 5.44
CA GLN A 253 -12.62 -6.76 6.50
C GLN A 253 -12.21 -7.32 7.85
N ALA A 254 -12.75 -6.70 8.90
CA ALA A 254 -12.69 -7.26 10.24
C ALA A 254 -13.49 -8.56 10.30
N SER A 255 -12.96 -9.57 10.99
CA SER A 255 -13.65 -10.82 11.24
C SER A 255 -13.28 -11.44 12.58
N PRO A 256 -14.18 -12.23 13.19
CA PRO A 256 -13.86 -12.99 14.40
C PRO A 256 -12.70 -13.97 14.21
N GLU A 257 -12.56 -14.54 13.03
CA GLU A 257 -11.50 -15.49 12.69
C GLU A 257 -10.13 -14.79 12.67
N LEU A 258 -10.05 -13.61 12.05
CA LEU A 258 -8.83 -12.79 12.07
C LEU A 258 -8.49 -12.37 13.51
N GLN A 259 -9.47 -11.89 14.27
CA GLN A 259 -9.25 -11.51 15.67
C GLN A 259 -8.76 -12.71 16.51
N THR A 260 -9.31 -13.90 16.29
CA THR A 260 -8.88 -15.12 16.99
C THR A 260 -7.44 -15.48 16.64
N MET A 261 -7.04 -15.38 15.37
CA MET A 261 -5.66 -15.60 14.95
C MET A 261 -4.72 -14.58 15.61
N MET A 262 -5.09 -13.30 15.63
CA MET A 262 -4.28 -12.25 16.26
C MET A 262 -4.15 -12.45 17.79
N ASN A 263 -5.24 -12.83 18.47
CA ASN A 263 -5.17 -13.20 19.89
C ASN A 263 -4.17 -14.32 20.12
N GLY A 264 -4.15 -15.33 19.24
CA GLY A 264 -3.18 -16.41 19.30
C GLY A 264 -1.73 -15.93 19.13
N TRP A 265 -1.49 -14.99 18.21
CA TRP A 265 -0.16 -14.45 18.01
C TRP A 265 0.34 -13.66 19.23
N TYR A 266 -0.46 -12.72 19.74
CA TYR A 266 -0.08 -11.94 20.94
C TYR A 266 0.09 -12.84 22.17
N SER A 267 -0.83 -13.78 22.40
CA SER A 267 -0.71 -14.73 23.53
C SER A 267 0.54 -15.61 23.44
N ASN A 268 1.07 -15.85 22.24
CA ASN A 268 2.33 -16.57 22.01
C ASN A 268 3.56 -15.66 21.96
N GLY A 269 3.39 -14.39 22.33
CA GLY A 269 4.46 -13.44 22.56
C GLY A 269 4.81 -12.54 21.36
N THR A 270 4.00 -12.49 20.30
CA THR A 270 4.12 -11.41 19.29
C THR A 270 3.87 -10.08 19.99
N GLU A 271 4.76 -9.13 19.81
CA GLU A 271 4.74 -7.84 20.51
C GLU A 271 3.98 -6.79 19.71
N ILE A 272 4.18 -6.77 18.39
CA ILE A 272 3.63 -5.78 17.49
C ILE A 272 3.21 -6.41 16.15
N VAL A 273 2.04 -6.04 15.64
CA VAL A 273 1.51 -6.55 14.36
C VAL A 273 1.24 -5.40 13.41
N PHE A 274 1.78 -5.49 12.20
CA PHE A 274 1.40 -4.61 11.10
C PHE A 274 0.07 -5.08 10.50
N ALA A 275 -0.97 -4.27 10.67
CA ALA A 275 -2.32 -4.51 10.15
C ALA A 275 -2.47 -3.82 8.77
N CYS A 276 -2.14 -4.55 7.70
CA CYS A 276 -2.07 -3.98 6.35
C CYS A 276 -3.35 -4.26 5.56
N GLY A 277 -4.39 -3.43 5.76
CA GLY A 277 -5.56 -3.46 4.88
C GLY A 277 -6.89 -3.07 5.54
N GLY A 278 -7.43 -1.94 5.17
CA GLY A 278 -8.78 -1.49 5.44
C GLY A 278 -9.31 -1.77 6.85
N SER A 279 -10.56 -2.19 6.95
CA SER A 279 -11.21 -2.41 8.25
C SER A 279 -10.76 -3.68 8.98
N MET A 280 -9.95 -4.57 8.37
CA MET A 280 -9.30 -5.69 9.09
C MET A 280 -8.44 -5.20 10.27
N PHE A 281 -7.95 -3.97 10.20
CA PHE A 281 -7.30 -3.26 11.30
C PHE A 281 -8.07 -3.38 12.63
N ASN A 282 -9.39 -3.28 12.62
CA ASN A 282 -10.20 -3.35 13.83
C ASN A 282 -10.08 -4.71 14.56
N SER A 283 -9.94 -5.83 13.82
CA SER A 283 -9.70 -7.15 14.42
C SER A 283 -8.32 -7.23 15.10
N VAL A 284 -7.31 -6.61 14.48
CA VAL A 284 -5.95 -6.59 15.04
C VAL A 284 -5.88 -5.72 16.29
N VAL A 285 -6.47 -4.51 16.24
CA VAL A 285 -6.55 -3.60 17.40
C VAL A 285 -7.31 -4.23 18.57
N ALA A 286 -8.45 -4.89 18.30
CA ALA A 286 -9.21 -5.56 19.36
C ALA A 286 -8.40 -6.68 20.03
N ALA A 287 -7.62 -7.44 19.25
CA ALA A 287 -6.75 -8.45 19.79
C ALA A 287 -5.54 -7.86 20.54
N ALA A 288 -4.93 -6.79 20.01
CA ALA A 288 -3.83 -6.08 20.66
C ALA A 288 -4.25 -5.54 22.03
N ALA A 289 -5.38 -4.83 22.10
CA ALA A 289 -5.92 -4.27 23.35
C ALA A 289 -6.23 -5.35 24.41
N ALA A 290 -6.62 -6.56 23.97
CA ALA A 290 -6.91 -7.67 24.87
C ALA A 290 -5.66 -8.38 25.41
N ASN A 291 -4.48 -8.17 24.83
CA ASN A 291 -3.25 -8.87 25.13
C ASN A 291 -2.04 -7.94 25.38
N ASP A 292 -2.27 -6.67 25.68
CA ASP A 292 -1.23 -5.64 25.85
C ASP A 292 -0.26 -5.57 24.64
N GLY A 293 -0.76 -5.88 23.45
CA GLY A 293 -0.01 -5.86 22.20
C GLY A 293 -0.07 -4.52 21.49
N LEU A 294 0.78 -4.35 20.47
CA LEU A 294 0.90 -3.11 19.71
C LEU A 294 0.59 -3.32 18.22
N VAL A 295 0.29 -2.23 17.53
CA VAL A 295 -0.13 -2.24 16.13
C VAL A 295 0.64 -1.21 15.32
N VAL A 296 1.06 -1.60 14.11
CA VAL A 296 1.43 -0.68 13.03
C VAL A 296 0.21 -0.52 12.13
N GLY A 297 -0.23 0.72 11.93
CA GLY A 297 -1.32 1.07 11.03
C GLY A 297 -0.89 1.17 9.56
N VAL A 298 -1.85 1.45 8.67
CA VAL A 298 -1.62 1.51 7.22
C VAL A 298 -2.37 2.66 6.55
N ASP A 299 -1.87 3.11 5.41
CA ASP A 299 -2.44 4.10 4.47
C ASP A 299 -2.48 5.52 5.00
N VAL A 300 -3.06 5.75 6.16
CA VAL A 300 -3.20 7.04 6.83
C VAL A 300 -2.66 6.95 8.26
N ASP A 301 -2.50 8.11 8.94
CA ASP A 301 -2.19 8.08 10.36
C ASP A 301 -3.39 7.52 11.16
N GLN A 302 -3.21 6.32 11.69
CA GLN A 302 -4.22 5.62 12.49
C GLN A 302 -4.00 5.76 14.00
N SER A 303 -3.04 6.60 14.44
CA SER A 303 -2.71 6.76 15.87
C SER A 303 -3.89 7.24 16.72
N ALA A 304 -4.78 8.06 16.16
CA ALA A 304 -5.98 8.54 16.85
C ALA A 304 -7.08 7.46 17.00
N GLN A 305 -6.93 6.28 16.41
CA GLN A 305 -7.96 5.24 16.43
C GLN A 305 -7.85 4.31 17.63
N SER A 306 -6.64 4.13 18.16
CA SER A 306 -6.37 3.29 19.33
C SER A 306 -5.01 3.61 19.94
N ASP A 307 -4.94 3.58 21.26
CA ASP A 307 -3.69 3.70 22.02
C ASP A 307 -2.69 2.55 21.76
N THR A 308 -3.14 1.47 21.13
CA THR A 308 -2.26 0.37 20.72
C THR A 308 -1.46 0.67 19.45
N VAL A 309 -1.83 1.72 18.68
CA VAL A 309 -1.15 2.10 17.45
C VAL A 309 0.07 2.94 17.76
N VAL A 310 1.26 2.41 17.46
CA VAL A 310 2.54 3.11 17.73
C VAL A 310 3.07 3.89 16.53
N THR A 311 2.70 3.49 15.32
CA THR A 311 3.05 4.18 14.06
C THR A 311 2.14 3.68 12.94
N SER A 312 2.19 4.32 11.78
CA SER A 312 1.47 3.90 10.57
C SER A 312 2.39 3.97 9.34
N ALA A 313 2.35 2.93 8.51
CA ALA A 313 2.99 2.94 7.21
C ALA A 313 2.05 3.62 6.19
N MET A 314 2.28 4.90 5.93
CA MET A 314 1.33 5.75 5.21
C MET A 314 1.61 5.82 3.71
N LYS A 315 0.55 6.14 2.95
CA LYS A 315 0.58 6.59 1.56
C LYS A 315 0.19 8.06 1.46
N GLY A 316 0.71 8.78 0.49
CA GLY A 316 0.29 10.16 0.19
C GLY A 316 -1.06 10.23 -0.53
N LEU A 317 -2.12 9.63 0.05
CA LEU A 317 -3.45 9.53 -0.59
C LEU A 317 -4.15 10.89 -0.73
N ALA A 318 -3.86 11.82 0.17
CA ALA A 318 -4.46 13.16 0.20
C ALA A 318 -3.56 14.25 -0.43
N ALA A 319 -2.39 13.86 -0.97
CA ALA A 319 -1.39 14.77 -1.52
C ALA A 319 -1.69 15.20 -2.97
#